data_fb5568bcda1068914bb73f6266b9daea
#
_entry.id   fb5568bcda1068914bb73f6266b9daea
#
_cell.length_a   1.000
_cell.length_b   1.000
_cell.length_c   1.000
_cell.angle_alpha   90.00
_cell.angle_beta   90.00
_cell.angle_gamma   90.00
#
_symmetry.space_group_name_H-M   'P 1'
#
loop_
_entity.id
_entity.type
_entity.pdbx_description
1 polymer ?
#
loop_
_entity_poly.entity_id
_entity_poly.type
_entity_poly.pdbx_seq_one_letter_code
_entity_poly.pdbx_strand_id
1 'polypeptide(L)'
;MATASAGIIVGCVSLGLGQQITSFVEILSGGNIFLLLLITALASLLLGMGLPTTANYIIMASLTAPILVQLASGIVVHGVALAVPLIAAHLYCFYFGILADDTPPVGLAAYAAAAIADTSPIATGIQGFLYDIRTAILPLMFIFNHDIILWGIDSVPEGIFLFFMTVLGCMSFASLTQGWFIAKNT
;
A
#
# COMPACT_ATOMS: atom_id res chain seq x y z
N MET A 1 22.03 3.66 -20.01
CA MET A 1 21.35 4.59 -19.08
C MET A 1 20.66 3.87 -17.93
N ALA A 2 19.80 2.88 -18.14
CA ALA A 2 19.12 2.16 -17.06
C ALA A 2 20.05 1.56 -15.99
N THR A 3 21.16 0.95 -16.38
CA THR A 3 22.18 0.38 -15.47
C THR A 3 22.90 1.46 -14.65
N ALA A 4 23.14 2.64 -15.21
CA ALA A 4 23.75 3.76 -14.49
C ALA A 4 22.77 4.34 -13.44
N SER A 5 21.48 4.48 -13.80
CA SER A 5 20.45 4.93 -12.87
C SER A 5 20.24 3.94 -11.72
N ALA A 6 20.21 2.63 -12.02
CA ALA A 6 20.17 1.59 -11.00
C ALA A 6 21.41 1.65 -10.08
N GLY A 7 22.60 1.89 -10.63
CA GLY A 7 23.82 2.04 -9.84
C GLY A 7 23.80 3.24 -8.89
N ILE A 8 23.16 4.34 -9.28
CA ILE A 8 22.97 5.51 -8.40
C ILE A 8 22.06 5.15 -7.22
N ILE A 9 20.94 4.45 -7.47
CA ILE A 9 20.02 4.02 -6.41
C ILE A 9 20.73 3.10 -5.42
N VAL A 10 21.44 2.08 -5.93
CA VAL A 10 22.20 1.15 -5.09
C VAL A 10 23.29 1.91 -4.31
N GLY A 11 23.98 2.84 -4.93
CA GLY A 11 24.98 3.68 -4.28
C GLY A 11 24.40 4.51 -3.13
N CYS A 12 23.25 5.16 -3.35
CA CYS A 12 22.58 5.93 -2.30
C CYS A 12 22.14 5.05 -1.11
N VAL A 13 21.61 3.85 -1.39
CA VAL A 13 21.19 2.91 -0.34
C VAL A 13 22.41 2.40 0.43
N SER A 14 23.51 2.06 -0.25
CA SER A 14 24.75 1.58 0.39
C SER A 14 25.48 2.67 1.19
N LEU A 15 25.29 3.94 0.85
CA LEU A 15 25.80 5.10 1.61
C LEU A 15 24.94 5.43 2.86
N GLY A 16 23.93 4.62 3.17
CA GLY A 16 23.14 4.74 4.38
C GLY A 16 21.91 5.64 4.30
N LEU A 17 21.46 6.00 3.08
CA LEU A 17 20.23 6.75 2.90
C LEU A 17 19.03 6.07 3.55
N GLY A 18 18.96 4.72 3.47
CA GLY A 18 17.91 3.94 4.13
C GLY A 18 17.88 4.15 5.64
N GLN A 19 19.05 4.18 6.29
CA GLN A 19 19.17 4.42 7.73
C GLN A 19 18.67 5.82 8.13
N GLN A 20 19.01 6.84 7.35
CA GLN A 20 18.56 8.22 7.60
C GLN A 20 17.04 8.35 7.45
N ILE A 21 16.47 7.73 6.42
CA ILE A 21 15.02 7.70 6.21
C ILE A 21 14.33 6.95 7.36
N THR A 22 14.88 5.82 7.80
CA THR A 22 14.37 5.06 8.94
C THR A 22 14.32 5.92 10.20
N SER A 23 15.43 6.58 10.54
CA SER A 23 15.49 7.45 11.72
C SER A 23 14.53 8.62 11.63
N PHE A 24 14.36 9.21 10.46
CA PHE A 24 13.41 10.29 10.23
C PHE A 24 11.96 9.83 10.41
N VAL A 25 11.59 8.68 9.84
CA VAL A 25 10.27 8.09 9.97
C VAL A 25 10.00 7.66 11.42
N GLU A 26 10.99 7.13 12.12
CA GLU A 26 10.91 6.76 13.55
C GLU A 26 10.58 7.99 14.41
N ILE A 27 11.30 9.09 14.21
CA ILE A 27 11.06 10.36 14.93
C ILE A 27 9.66 10.87 14.64
N LEU A 28 9.24 10.87 13.38
CA LEU A 28 7.91 11.35 12.99
C LEU A 28 6.77 10.46 13.49
N SER A 29 6.97 9.15 13.51
CA SER A 29 5.95 8.20 13.96
C SER A 29 5.82 8.14 15.47
N GLY A 30 6.88 8.53 16.21
CA GLY A 30 6.91 8.48 17.66
C GLY A 30 6.59 7.11 18.24
N GLY A 31 6.86 6.03 17.52
CA GLY A 31 6.52 4.65 17.91
C GLY A 31 5.04 4.28 17.72
N ASN A 32 4.25 5.13 17.07
CA ASN A 32 2.84 4.82 16.77
C ASN A 32 2.74 4.12 15.41
N ILE A 33 2.21 2.86 15.42
CA ILE A 33 2.09 2.04 14.22
C ILE A 33 1.19 2.69 13.15
N PHE A 34 0.08 3.30 13.55
CA PHE A 34 -0.84 3.92 12.59
C PHE A 34 -0.20 5.13 11.91
N LEU A 35 0.59 5.91 12.65
CA LEU A 35 1.30 7.05 12.10
C LEU A 35 2.45 6.59 11.18
N LEU A 36 3.15 5.52 11.56
CA LEU A 36 4.16 4.88 10.72
C LEU A 36 3.55 4.44 9.36
N LEU A 37 2.44 3.70 9.42
CA LEU A 37 1.75 3.24 8.22
C LEU A 37 1.24 4.41 7.38
N LEU A 38 0.67 5.43 7.99
CA LEU A 38 0.19 6.62 7.28
C LEU A 38 1.33 7.35 6.55
N ILE A 39 2.46 7.57 7.22
CA ILE A 39 3.63 8.24 6.63
C ILE A 39 4.16 7.44 5.45
N THR A 40 4.28 6.12 5.60
CA THR A 40 4.76 5.24 4.51
C THR A 40 3.76 5.15 3.36
N ALA A 41 2.45 5.14 3.62
CA ALA A 41 1.42 5.20 2.60
C ALA A 41 1.49 6.50 1.80
N LEU A 42 1.56 7.64 2.50
CA LEU A 42 1.67 8.96 1.85
C LEU A 42 2.96 9.08 1.04
N ALA A 43 4.08 8.57 1.54
CA ALA A 43 5.33 8.53 0.80
C ALA A 43 5.21 7.68 -0.48
N SER A 44 4.56 6.50 -0.40
CA SER A 44 4.30 5.64 -1.55
C SER A 44 3.42 6.30 -2.59
N LEU A 45 2.36 6.98 -2.15
CA LEU A 45 1.46 7.73 -3.04
C LEU A 45 2.20 8.89 -3.72
N LEU A 46 2.95 9.69 -2.96
CA LEU A 46 3.68 10.85 -3.51
C LEU A 46 4.77 10.44 -4.50
N LEU A 47 5.53 9.40 -4.19
CA LEU A 47 6.56 8.88 -5.08
C LEU A 47 5.97 8.17 -6.32
N GLY A 48 4.80 7.55 -6.15
CA GLY A 48 4.08 6.89 -7.24
C GLY A 48 3.41 7.83 -8.23
N MET A 49 3.15 9.07 -7.83
CA MET A 49 2.61 10.06 -8.76
C MET A 49 3.61 10.36 -9.88
N GLY A 50 3.32 9.87 -11.08
CA GLY A 50 4.14 10.09 -12.27
C GLY A 50 5.24 9.05 -12.52
N LEU A 51 5.30 7.97 -11.75
CA LEU A 51 6.14 6.82 -12.01
C LEU A 51 5.28 5.61 -12.38
N PRO A 52 5.72 4.75 -13.32
CA PRO A 52 5.07 3.45 -13.54
C PRO A 52 5.08 2.60 -12.25
N THR A 53 4.01 1.84 -12.01
CA THR A 53 3.83 0.98 -10.82
C THR A 53 5.06 0.15 -10.47
N THR A 54 5.69 -0.48 -11.47
CA THR A 54 6.89 -1.31 -11.27
C THR A 54 8.07 -0.49 -10.74
N ALA A 55 8.31 0.70 -11.30
CA ALA A 55 9.41 1.55 -10.86
C ALA A 55 9.16 2.08 -9.44
N ASN A 56 7.95 2.51 -9.15
CA ASN A 56 7.54 2.93 -7.81
C ASN A 56 7.72 1.80 -6.80
N TYR A 57 7.24 0.60 -7.11
CA TYR A 57 7.41 -0.56 -6.23
C TYR A 57 8.88 -0.87 -5.94
N ILE A 58 9.78 -0.86 -6.94
CA ILE A 58 11.20 -1.14 -6.74
C ILE A 58 11.81 -0.13 -5.75
N ILE A 59 11.49 1.16 -5.90
CA ILE A 59 11.98 2.22 -5.00
C ILE A 59 11.43 2.01 -3.59
N MET A 60 10.13 1.83 -3.46
CA MET A 60 9.47 1.67 -2.16
C MET A 60 9.86 0.38 -1.46
N ALA A 61 10.00 -0.72 -2.20
CA ALA A 61 10.44 -2.00 -1.65
C ALA A 61 11.87 -1.94 -1.11
N SER A 62 12.75 -1.16 -1.74
CA SER A 62 14.13 -1.02 -1.27
C SER A 62 14.30 -0.04 -0.11
N LEU A 63 13.44 0.98 -0.03
CA LEU A 63 13.54 2.02 1.00
C LEU A 63 12.58 1.81 2.17
N THR A 64 11.32 1.52 1.89
CA THR A 64 10.24 1.59 2.89
C THR A 64 9.87 0.24 3.49
N ALA A 65 9.92 -0.86 2.72
CA ALA A 65 9.56 -2.17 3.25
C ALA A 65 10.47 -2.63 4.40
N PRO A 66 11.81 -2.47 4.34
CA PRO A 66 12.69 -2.77 5.48
C PRO A 66 12.39 -1.90 6.72
N ILE A 67 12.03 -0.63 6.51
CA ILE A 67 11.66 0.30 7.60
C ILE A 67 10.40 -0.20 8.31
N LEU A 68 9.37 -0.60 7.56
CA LEU A 68 8.14 -1.14 8.13
C LEU A 68 8.41 -2.37 9.00
N VAL A 69 9.23 -3.31 8.51
CA VAL A 69 9.56 -4.52 9.27
C VAL A 69 10.35 -4.17 10.53
N GLN A 70 11.35 -3.30 10.42
CA GLN A 70 12.22 -2.94 11.54
C GLN A 70 11.47 -2.17 12.63
N LEU A 71 10.73 -1.13 12.26
CA LEU A 71 10.02 -0.29 13.23
C LEU A 71 8.80 -0.99 13.82
N ALA A 72 8.07 -1.78 13.00
CA ALA A 72 6.93 -2.54 13.49
C ALA A 72 7.33 -3.57 14.56
N SER A 73 8.50 -4.21 14.45
CA SER A 73 8.97 -5.18 15.43
C SER A 73 9.24 -4.58 16.82
N GLY A 74 9.44 -3.27 16.89
CA GLY A 74 9.58 -2.53 18.16
C GLY A 74 8.24 -2.12 18.79
N ILE A 75 7.13 -2.30 18.09
CA ILE A 75 5.80 -1.87 18.54
C ILE A 75 5.04 -3.03 19.15
N VAL A 76 4.47 -2.79 20.33
CA VAL A 76 3.66 -3.78 21.04
C VAL A 76 2.18 -3.42 20.89
N VAL A 77 1.39 -4.32 20.30
CA VAL A 77 -0.06 -4.18 20.17
C VAL A 77 -0.73 -5.22 21.05
N HIS A 78 -1.56 -4.79 22.00
CA HIS A 78 -2.23 -5.66 22.96
C HIS A 78 -1.29 -6.60 23.75
N GLY A 79 -0.06 -6.15 24.04
CA GLY A 79 0.91 -6.95 24.80
C GLY A 79 1.73 -7.95 23.96
N VAL A 80 1.53 -7.97 22.63
CA VAL A 80 2.28 -8.82 21.69
C VAL A 80 3.09 -7.93 20.74
N ALA A 81 4.36 -8.26 20.54
CA ALA A 81 5.18 -7.56 19.54
C ALA A 81 4.61 -7.79 18.14
N LEU A 82 4.43 -6.71 17.39
CA LEU A 82 3.93 -6.79 16.03
C LEU A 82 5.03 -7.29 15.09
N ALA A 83 4.99 -8.58 14.77
CA ALA A 83 5.92 -9.19 13.82
C ALA A 83 5.34 -9.08 12.40
N VAL A 84 5.72 -8.04 11.66
CA VAL A 84 5.29 -7.87 10.27
C VAL A 84 6.17 -8.70 9.34
N PRO A 85 5.63 -9.71 8.63
CA PRO A 85 6.39 -10.45 7.64
C PRO A 85 6.86 -9.53 6.52
N LEU A 86 8.06 -9.81 5.99
CA LEU A 86 8.63 -9.01 4.91
C LEU A 86 7.69 -8.95 3.69
N ILE A 87 7.00 -10.05 3.38
CA ILE A 87 6.03 -10.11 2.28
C ILE A 87 4.85 -9.15 2.51
N ALA A 88 4.36 -9.01 3.74
CA ALA A 88 3.28 -8.07 4.06
C ALA A 88 3.73 -6.62 3.87
N ALA A 89 4.95 -6.28 4.29
CA ALA A 89 5.53 -4.96 4.06
C ALA A 89 5.73 -4.65 2.56
N HIS A 90 6.17 -5.63 1.78
CA HIS A 90 6.28 -5.50 0.32
C HIS A 90 4.92 -5.31 -0.35
N LEU A 91 3.91 -6.10 0.04
CA LEU A 91 2.54 -5.94 -0.45
C LEU A 91 1.96 -4.57 -0.06
N TYR A 92 2.25 -4.09 1.14
CA TYR A 92 1.85 -2.76 1.57
C TYR A 92 2.36 -1.68 0.62
N CYS A 93 3.65 -1.67 0.35
CA CYS A 93 4.27 -0.71 -0.58
C CYS A 93 3.72 -0.86 -2.01
N PHE A 94 3.50 -2.09 -2.46
CA PHE A 94 2.99 -2.38 -3.80
C PHE A 94 1.57 -1.86 -4.00
N TYR A 95 0.66 -2.11 -3.07
CA TYR A 95 -0.73 -1.67 -3.17
C TYR A 95 -0.87 -0.13 -3.13
N PHE A 96 -0.13 0.54 -2.26
CA PHE A 96 -0.10 2.01 -2.29
C PHE A 96 0.58 2.57 -3.55
N GLY A 97 1.52 1.83 -4.11
CA GLY A 97 2.12 2.15 -5.40
C GLY A 97 1.14 2.07 -6.56
N ILE A 98 0.27 1.05 -6.58
CA ILE A 98 -0.81 0.92 -7.58
C ILE A 98 -1.83 2.05 -7.41
N LEU A 99 -2.27 2.30 -6.18
CA LEU A 99 -3.25 3.35 -5.89
C LEU A 99 -2.79 4.74 -6.38
N ALA A 100 -1.49 4.98 -6.41
CA ALA A 100 -0.91 6.23 -6.90
C ALA A 100 -1.20 6.47 -8.40
N ASP A 101 -1.31 5.43 -9.22
CA ASP A 101 -1.58 5.54 -10.65
C ASP A 101 -3.00 6.08 -10.96
N ASP A 102 -3.93 5.92 -10.03
CA ASP A 102 -5.31 6.42 -10.16
C ASP A 102 -5.56 7.68 -9.31
N THR A 103 -4.56 8.09 -8.49
CA THR A 103 -4.72 9.22 -7.58
C THR A 103 -4.53 10.56 -8.31
N PRO A 104 -5.53 11.47 -8.31
CA PRO A 104 -5.36 12.82 -8.83
C PRO A 104 -4.29 13.59 -8.01
N PRO A 105 -3.58 14.55 -8.64
CA PRO A 105 -3.81 15.14 -9.96
C PRO A 105 -3.07 14.46 -11.11
N VAL A 106 -2.20 13.48 -10.85
CA VAL A 106 -1.28 12.95 -11.86
C VAL A 106 -1.73 11.62 -12.45
N GLY A 107 -2.57 10.83 -11.78
CA GLY A 107 -3.08 9.50 -12.15
C GLY A 107 -2.93 9.10 -13.63
N LEU A 108 -1.84 8.41 -13.99
CA LEU A 108 -1.53 8.09 -15.41
C LEU A 108 -2.60 7.22 -16.05
N ALA A 109 -3.16 6.27 -15.30
CA ALA A 109 -4.24 5.40 -15.76
C ALA A 109 -5.52 6.19 -16.02
N ALA A 110 -5.85 7.15 -15.16
CA ALA A 110 -7.01 8.03 -15.34
C ALA A 110 -6.89 8.91 -16.59
N TYR A 111 -5.71 9.43 -16.89
CA TYR A 111 -5.47 10.20 -18.12
C TYR A 111 -5.62 9.33 -19.37
N ALA A 112 -5.11 8.12 -19.36
CA ALA A 112 -5.27 7.19 -20.46
C ALA A 112 -6.75 6.80 -20.68
N ALA A 113 -7.47 6.48 -19.61
CA ALA A 113 -8.89 6.17 -19.67
C ALA A 113 -9.73 7.35 -20.17
N ALA A 114 -9.44 8.56 -19.70
CA ALA A 114 -10.12 9.77 -20.14
C ALA A 114 -9.90 10.08 -21.62
N ALA A 115 -8.69 9.84 -22.13
CA ALA A 115 -8.39 10.00 -23.56
C ALA A 115 -9.19 9.02 -24.44
N ILE A 116 -9.41 7.78 -23.97
CA ILE A 116 -10.21 6.78 -24.68
C ILE A 116 -11.70 7.15 -24.64
N ALA A 117 -12.17 7.63 -23.48
CA ALA A 117 -13.59 7.94 -23.25
C ALA A 117 -13.99 9.36 -23.69
N ASP A 118 -13.05 10.15 -24.23
CA ASP A 118 -13.24 11.57 -24.61
C ASP A 118 -13.88 12.39 -23.49
N THR A 119 -13.30 12.30 -22.28
CA THR A 119 -13.82 12.95 -21.06
C THR A 119 -12.72 13.69 -20.30
N SER A 120 -13.09 14.38 -19.20
CA SER A 120 -12.14 15.11 -18.37
C SER A 120 -11.22 14.16 -17.57
N PRO A 121 -9.88 14.25 -17.69
CA PRO A 121 -8.96 13.40 -16.96
C PRO A 121 -9.11 13.51 -15.44
N ILE A 122 -9.30 14.72 -14.92
CA ILE A 122 -9.43 14.94 -13.47
C ILE A 122 -10.72 14.32 -12.93
N ALA A 123 -11.84 14.50 -13.64
CA ALA A 123 -13.11 13.89 -13.25
C ALA A 123 -13.04 12.37 -13.28
N THR A 124 -12.39 11.81 -14.31
CA THR A 124 -12.13 10.37 -14.44
C THR A 124 -11.25 9.87 -13.29
N GLY A 125 -10.18 10.60 -12.95
CA GLY A 125 -9.29 10.24 -11.83
C GLY A 125 -9.99 10.29 -10.47
N ILE A 126 -10.81 11.31 -10.21
CA ILE A 126 -11.60 11.37 -8.97
C ILE A 126 -12.55 10.16 -8.87
N GLN A 127 -13.22 9.82 -9.98
CA GLN A 127 -14.12 8.68 -10.00
C GLN A 127 -13.38 7.35 -9.84
N GLY A 128 -12.22 7.19 -10.52
CA GLY A 128 -11.35 6.03 -10.37
C GLY A 128 -10.87 5.87 -8.93
N PHE A 129 -10.34 6.92 -8.34
CA PHE A 129 -9.89 6.93 -6.94
C PHE A 129 -11.02 6.54 -5.96
N LEU A 130 -12.24 7.04 -6.15
CA LEU A 130 -13.38 6.65 -5.32
C LEU A 130 -13.74 5.16 -5.46
N TYR A 131 -13.55 4.59 -6.63
CA TYR A 131 -13.72 3.14 -6.82
C TYR A 131 -12.58 2.34 -6.21
N ASP A 132 -11.35 2.87 -6.22
CA ASP A 132 -10.16 2.17 -5.78
C ASP A 132 -9.78 2.41 -4.31
N ILE A 133 -10.45 3.32 -3.62
CA ILE A 133 -10.17 3.64 -2.20
C ILE A 133 -10.24 2.42 -1.27
N ARG A 134 -11.05 1.41 -1.65
CA ARG A 134 -11.11 0.11 -0.95
C ARG A 134 -9.79 -0.65 -1.01
N THR A 135 -9.01 -0.45 -2.07
CA THR A 135 -7.70 -1.06 -2.27
C THR A 135 -6.69 -0.56 -1.22
N ALA A 136 -6.90 0.61 -0.64
CA ALA A 136 -6.09 1.13 0.45
C ALA A 136 -6.26 0.37 1.78
N ILE A 137 -7.38 -0.34 1.97
CA ILE A 137 -7.63 -1.12 3.20
C ILE A 137 -6.89 -2.45 3.19
N LEU A 138 -6.78 -3.10 2.03
CA LEU A 138 -6.13 -4.41 1.90
C LEU A 138 -4.70 -4.43 2.46
N PRO A 139 -3.82 -3.48 2.11
CA PRO A 139 -2.46 -3.46 2.66
C PRO A 139 -2.44 -3.25 4.19
N LEU A 140 -3.38 -2.49 4.75
CA LEU A 140 -3.51 -2.39 6.20
C LEU A 140 -3.92 -3.74 6.82
N MET A 141 -4.84 -4.46 6.18
CA MET A 141 -5.24 -5.79 6.65
C MET A 141 -4.05 -6.77 6.63
N PHE A 142 -3.17 -6.71 5.63
CA PHE A 142 -1.98 -7.57 5.56
C PHE A 142 -0.99 -7.32 6.70
N ILE A 143 -0.90 -6.07 7.17
CA ILE A 143 -0.01 -5.71 8.28
C ILE A 143 -0.52 -6.24 9.62
N PHE A 144 -1.85 -6.22 9.85
CA PHE A 144 -2.44 -6.60 11.12
C PHE A 144 -2.94 -8.05 11.15
N ASN A 145 -3.15 -8.66 9.99
CA ASN A 145 -3.65 -10.02 9.85
C ASN A 145 -2.94 -10.74 8.70
N HIS A 146 -1.83 -11.38 9.02
CA HIS A 146 -0.96 -12.04 8.05
C HIS A 146 -1.60 -13.30 7.44
N ASP A 147 -2.58 -13.88 8.11
CA ASP A 147 -3.27 -15.08 7.65
C ASP A 147 -3.99 -14.86 6.32
N ILE A 148 -4.39 -13.60 6.04
CA ILE A 148 -5.02 -13.22 4.77
C ILE A 148 -4.08 -13.46 3.56
N ILE A 149 -2.78 -13.34 3.77
CA ILE A 149 -1.77 -13.63 2.73
C ILE A 149 -1.25 -15.06 2.82
N LEU A 150 -1.97 -15.94 3.51
CA LEU A 150 -1.64 -17.35 3.73
C LEU A 150 -0.32 -17.55 4.53
N TRP A 151 0.08 -16.55 5.32
CA TRP A 151 1.28 -16.64 6.15
C TRP A 151 0.91 -17.18 7.54
N GLY A 152 1.47 -18.34 7.90
CA GLY A 152 1.21 -18.97 9.21
C GLY A 152 -0.06 -19.81 9.27
N ILE A 153 -0.68 -20.15 8.13
CA ILE A 153 -1.84 -21.03 8.07
C ILE A 153 -1.38 -22.48 8.15
N ASP A 154 -1.97 -23.22 9.10
CA ASP A 154 -1.62 -24.62 9.33
C ASP A 154 -2.55 -25.60 8.58
N SER A 155 -3.69 -25.13 8.06
CA SER A 155 -4.69 -26.02 7.43
C SER A 155 -5.39 -25.39 6.22
N VAL A 156 -5.68 -26.23 5.21
CA VAL A 156 -6.44 -25.81 4.02
C VAL A 156 -7.85 -25.30 4.33
N PRO A 157 -8.65 -25.94 5.24
CA PRO A 157 -9.96 -25.42 5.61
C PRO A 157 -9.92 -24.02 6.21
N GLU A 158 -8.90 -23.71 7.00
CA GLU A 158 -8.67 -22.38 7.59
C GLU A 158 -8.41 -21.32 6.51
N GLY A 159 -7.56 -21.64 5.53
CA GLY A 159 -7.31 -20.76 4.39
C GLY A 159 -8.57 -20.48 3.57
N ILE A 160 -9.43 -21.49 3.36
CA ILE A 160 -10.71 -21.33 2.67
C ILE A 160 -11.65 -20.42 3.48
N PHE A 161 -11.74 -20.65 4.79
CA PHE A 161 -12.55 -19.80 5.68
C PHE A 161 -12.09 -18.35 5.64
N LEU A 162 -10.81 -18.10 5.79
CA LEU A 162 -10.21 -16.75 5.72
C LEU A 162 -10.46 -16.06 4.38
N PHE A 163 -10.36 -16.81 3.28
CA PHE A 163 -10.69 -16.28 1.94
C PHE A 163 -12.14 -15.77 1.90
N PHE A 164 -13.11 -16.56 2.32
CA PHE A 164 -14.51 -16.13 2.33
C PHE A 164 -14.75 -14.94 3.27
N MET A 165 -14.14 -14.92 4.44
CA MET A 165 -14.26 -13.81 5.39
C MET A 165 -13.66 -12.52 4.83
N THR A 166 -12.50 -12.62 4.17
CA THR A 166 -11.86 -11.47 3.51
C THR A 166 -12.73 -10.93 2.37
N VAL A 167 -13.28 -11.82 1.52
CA VAL A 167 -14.19 -11.42 0.44
C VAL A 167 -15.42 -10.71 1.00
N LEU A 168 -16.06 -11.26 2.04
CA LEU A 168 -17.22 -10.62 2.69
C LEU A 168 -16.86 -9.25 3.29
N GLY A 169 -15.70 -9.12 3.92
CA GLY A 169 -15.21 -7.86 4.45
C GLY A 169 -15.00 -6.82 3.35
N CYS A 170 -14.33 -7.20 2.27
CA CYS A 170 -14.11 -6.32 1.11
C CYS A 170 -15.43 -5.93 0.42
N MET A 171 -16.38 -6.86 0.28
CA MET A 171 -17.70 -6.57 -0.29
C MET A 171 -18.49 -5.60 0.61
N SER A 172 -18.44 -5.79 1.92
CA SER A 172 -19.12 -4.90 2.87
C SER A 172 -18.55 -3.48 2.80
N PHE A 173 -17.22 -3.35 2.74
CA PHE A 173 -16.56 -2.07 2.60
C PHE A 173 -16.84 -1.42 1.24
N ALA A 174 -16.80 -2.19 0.15
CA ALA A 174 -17.16 -1.72 -1.17
C ALA A 174 -18.61 -1.20 -1.22
N SER A 175 -19.53 -1.92 -0.58
CA SER A 175 -20.93 -1.50 -0.44
C SER A 175 -21.08 -0.17 0.28
N LEU A 176 -20.30 0.04 1.35
CA LEU A 176 -20.29 1.29 2.09
C LEU A 176 -19.80 2.47 1.23
N THR A 177 -18.66 2.31 0.57
CA THR A 177 -18.02 3.38 -0.22
C THR A 177 -18.78 3.71 -1.50
N GLN A 178 -19.46 2.72 -2.10
CA GLN A 178 -20.23 2.89 -3.35
C GLN A 178 -21.69 3.30 -3.09
N GLY A 179 -22.16 3.20 -1.85
CA GLY A 179 -23.57 3.45 -1.52
C GLY A 179 -24.54 2.44 -2.16
N TRP A 180 -24.04 1.29 -2.57
CA TRP A 180 -24.83 0.26 -3.27
C TRP A 180 -24.27 -1.14 -2.96
N PHE A 181 -25.17 -2.10 -2.76
CA PHE A 181 -24.79 -3.52 -2.62
C PHE A 181 -25.64 -4.37 -3.58
N ILE A 182 -26.78 -4.85 -3.23
CA ILE A 182 -27.75 -5.47 -4.14
C ILE A 182 -28.80 -4.43 -4.58
N ALA A 183 -29.00 -3.44 -3.73
CA ALA A 183 -29.83 -2.27 -3.95
C ALA A 183 -29.09 -1.02 -3.46
N LYS A 184 -29.63 0.16 -3.75
CA LYS A 184 -29.07 1.41 -3.26
C LYS A 184 -29.15 1.44 -1.73
N ASN A 185 -28.03 1.70 -1.09
CA ASN A 185 -27.96 1.86 0.36
C ASN A 185 -28.68 3.17 0.74
N THR A 186 -29.59 3.11 1.66
CA THR A 186 -30.34 4.27 2.19
C THR A 186 -29.54 4.97 3.28
#